data_6c50fbfcf901d71e0629d3de3a53dc81
#
_entry.id   6c50fbfcf901d71e0629d3de3a53dc81
#
_cell.length_a   1.000
_cell.length_b   1.000
_cell.length_c   1.000
_cell.angle_alpha   90.00
_cell.angle_beta   90.00
_cell.angle_gamma   90.00
#
_symmetry.space_group_name_H-M   'P 1'
#
loop_
_entity.id
_entity.type
_entity.pdbx_description
1 polymer ?
#
loop_
_entity_poly.entity_id
_entity_poly.type
_entity_poly.pdbx_seq_one_letter_code
_entity_poly.pdbx_strand_id
1 'polypeptide(L)'
;MDNKYIKFLVSFIKGQVDKFSLDKKAIDSLLNEKTGVIRDMASNFNYPDIDNVTLEEYFKKAVIIYNSNNVVDIGDKESITRKGFQTWLKGERLEIGWDYSNRYFNYLHEIGRSEAVIEEVRIASLDIIGKLADPLAKNASYVKGLVVGEVQSGKTGNFNAVINRAIDTGYKMIIVLSGTMEDLRRQTQDRIESDVVGQ
;
A
#
# COMPACT_ATOMS: atom_id res chain seq x y z
N MET A 1 -23.40 12.00 -6.49
CA MET A 1 -22.68 12.90 -7.40
C MET A 1 -21.24 13.13 -6.96
N ASP A 2 -21.03 13.40 -5.70
CA ASP A 2 -19.73 13.75 -5.11
C ASP A 2 -18.60 12.75 -5.36
N ASN A 3 -18.90 11.47 -5.26
CA ASN A 3 -17.87 10.42 -5.41
C ASN A 3 -17.29 10.31 -6.83
N LYS A 4 -18.06 10.64 -7.88
CA LYS A 4 -17.58 10.62 -9.27
C LYS A 4 -16.66 11.80 -9.57
N TYR A 5 -17.01 12.99 -9.07
CA TYR A 5 -16.20 14.18 -9.24
C TYR A 5 -14.87 14.06 -8.50
N ILE A 6 -14.88 13.54 -7.26
CA ILE A 6 -13.68 13.29 -6.49
C ILE A 6 -12.76 12.28 -7.22
N LYS A 7 -13.31 11.19 -7.77
CA LYS A 7 -12.52 10.23 -8.58
C LYS A 7 -11.89 10.87 -9.82
N PHE A 8 -12.61 11.74 -10.50
CA PHE A 8 -12.06 12.51 -11.62
C PHE A 8 -10.87 13.38 -11.15
N LEU A 9 -11.01 14.10 -10.02
CA LEU A 9 -9.93 14.91 -9.46
C LEU A 9 -8.72 14.06 -9.05
N VAL A 10 -8.91 12.88 -8.49
CA VAL A 10 -7.81 11.93 -8.19
C VAL A 10 -7.06 11.55 -9.47
N SER A 11 -7.79 11.25 -10.54
CA SER A 11 -7.18 10.93 -11.84
C SER A 11 -6.46 12.14 -12.46
N PHE A 12 -7.02 13.33 -12.31
CA PHE A 12 -6.38 14.58 -12.73
C PHE A 12 -5.07 14.81 -11.99
N ILE A 13 -5.08 14.71 -10.66
CA ILE A 13 -3.89 14.85 -9.82
C ILE A 13 -2.81 13.85 -10.26
N LYS A 14 -3.19 12.59 -10.46
CA LYS A 14 -2.29 11.52 -10.90
C LYS A 14 -1.61 11.83 -12.25
N GLY A 15 -2.31 12.50 -13.17
CA GLY A 15 -1.75 12.91 -14.46
C GLY A 15 -0.88 14.16 -14.43
N GLN A 16 -0.91 14.95 -13.36
CA GLN A 16 -0.18 16.22 -13.23
C GLN A 16 1.06 16.13 -12.33
N VAL A 17 1.22 15.08 -11.57
CA VAL A 17 2.21 15.02 -10.48
C VAL A 17 3.01 13.72 -10.54
N ASP A 18 4.32 13.84 -10.78
CA ASP A 18 5.30 12.74 -10.68
C ASP A 18 5.75 12.48 -9.23
N LYS A 19 5.06 13.06 -8.24
CA LYS A 19 5.42 12.94 -6.82
C LYS A 19 4.52 11.93 -6.13
N PHE A 20 5.09 11.20 -5.18
CA PHE A 20 4.39 10.18 -4.39
C PHE A 20 3.41 10.77 -3.39
N SER A 21 3.64 12.01 -2.95
CA SER A 21 2.73 12.75 -2.09
C SER A 21 2.71 14.23 -2.43
N LEU A 22 1.59 14.87 -2.14
CA LEU A 22 1.42 16.31 -2.25
C LEU A 22 1.47 16.91 -0.84
N ASP A 23 2.47 17.76 -0.61
CA ASP A 23 2.48 18.64 0.55
C ASP A 23 1.50 19.82 0.37
N LYS A 24 1.23 20.55 1.45
CA LYS A 24 0.28 21.68 1.41
C LYS A 24 0.65 22.72 0.34
N LYS A 25 1.92 23.00 0.16
CA LYS A 25 2.42 24.02 -0.79
C LYS A 25 2.20 23.59 -2.24
N ALA A 26 2.42 22.29 -2.54
CA ALA A 26 2.16 21.72 -3.85
C ALA A 26 0.66 21.66 -4.16
N ILE A 27 -0.18 21.39 -3.15
CA ILE A 27 -1.64 21.40 -3.26
C ILE A 27 -2.17 22.79 -3.62
N ASP A 28 -1.75 23.81 -2.87
CA ASP A 28 -2.19 25.19 -3.07
C ASP A 28 -1.73 25.70 -4.46
N SER A 29 -0.51 25.39 -4.88
CA SER A 29 0.01 25.74 -6.22
C SER A 29 -0.80 25.04 -7.31
N LEU A 30 -1.02 23.75 -7.21
CA LEU A 30 -1.73 22.97 -8.22
C LEU A 30 -3.19 23.44 -8.36
N LEU A 31 -3.86 23.72 -7.26
CA LEU A 31 -5.23 24.21 -7.28
C LEU A 31 -5.30 25.60 -7.91
N ASN A 32 -4.44 26.54 -7.49
CA ASN A 32 -4.45 27.90 -7.98
C ASN A 32 -4.08 28.00 -9.47
N GLU A 33 -3.09 27.25 -9.91
CA GLU A 33 -2.60 27.30 -11.28
C GLU A 33 -3.47 26.55 -12.27
N LYS A 34 -4.18 25.51 -11.82
CA LYS A 34 -4.90 24.58 -12.70
C LYS A 34 -6.42 24.60 -12.57
N THR A 35 -7.00 25.49 -11.76
CA THR A 35 -8.46 25.57 -11.58
C THR A 35 -9.21 25.71 -12.91
N GLY A 36 -8.72 26.53 -13.84
CA GLY A 36 -9.32 26.67 -15.18
C GLY A 36 -9.29 25.37 -15.96
N VAL A 37 -8.14 24.70 -15.99
CA VAL A 37 -7.98 23.41 -16.67
C VAL A 37 -8.86 22.33 -16.08
N ILE A 38 -8.99 22.30 -14.75
CA ILE A 38 -9.89 21.35 -14.05
C ILE A 38 -11.33 21.56 -14.49
N ARG A 39 -11.80 22.81 -14.56
CA ARG A 39 -13.17 23.14 -14.99
C ARG A 39 -13.42 22.78 -16.44
N ASP A 40 -12.50 23.11 -17.33
CA ASP A 40 -12.61 22.78 -18.75
C ASP A 40 -12.67 21.26 -18.97
N MET A 41 -11.81 20.50 -18.30
CA MET A 41 -11.83 19.05 -18.37
C MET A 41 -13.11 18.46 -17.77
N ALA A 42 -13.57 18.97 -16.60
CA ALA A 42 -14.80 18.53 -15.98
C ALA A 42 -16.00 18.75 -16.90
N SER A 43 -16.08 19.92 -17.56
CA SER A 43 -17.12 20.23 -18.55
C SER A 43 -17.09 19.26 -19.74
N ASN A 44 -15.91 18.96 -20.28
CA ASN A 44 -15.74 18.00 -21.39
C ASN A 44 -16.21 16.58 -21.04
N PHE A 45 -16.13 16.19 -19.77
CA PHE A 45 -16.64 14.91 -19.27
C PHE A 45 -18.07 14.98 -18.72
N ASN A 46 -18.81 16.06 -19.00
CA ASN A 46 -20.18 16.29 -18.55
C ASN A 46 -20.35 16.27 -17.01
N TYR A 47 -19.35 16.72 -16.28
CA TYR A 47 -19.50 16.98 -14.85
C TYR A 47 -20.21 18.32 -14.62
N PRO A 48 -21.02 18.44 -13.56
CA PRO A 48 -21.68 19.70 -13.23
C PRO A 48 -20.66 20.78 -12.88
N ASP A 49 -20.98 22.02 -13.25
CA ASP A 49 -20.22 23.16 -12.75
C ASP A 49 -20.48 23.34 -11.25
N ILE A 50 -19.42 23.54 -10.50
CA ILE A 50 -19.44 23.71 -9.05
C ILE A 50 -18.72 25.01 -8.65
N ASP A 51 -19.15 25.61 -7.55
CA ASP A 51 -18.50 26.82 -7.02
C ASP A 51 -17.07 26.54 -6.54
N ASN A 52 -16.29 27.60 -6.31
CA ASN A 52 -14.89 27.46 -5.92
C ASN A 52 -14.71 26.80 -4.55
N VAL A 53 -15.65 27.02 -3.63
CA VAL A 53 -15.59 26.44 -2.27
C VAL A 53 -15.78 24.94 -2.34
N THR A 54 -16.77 24.48 -3.09
CA THR A 54 -17.06 23.07 -3.31
C THR A 54 -15.90 22.39 -4.07
N LEU A 55 -15.33 23.07 -5.08
CA LEU A 55 -14.16 22.53 -5.82
C LEU A 55 -12.96 22.34 -4.89
N GLU A 56 -12.66 23.32 -4.05
CA GLU A 56 -11.57 23.24 -3.07
C GLU A 56 -11.78 22.08 -2.07
N GLU A 57 -13.01 21.92 -1.58
CA GLU A 57 -13.35 20.81 -0.67
C GLU A 57 -13.17 19.45 -1.36
N TYR A 58 -13.65 19.29 -2.59
CA TYR A 58 -13.51 18.05 -3.35
C TYR A 58 -12.04 17.79 -3.72
N PHE A 59 -11.29 18.83 -4.04
CA PHE A 59 -9.87 18.72 -4.32
C PHE A 59 -9.08 18.26 -3.07
N LYS A 60 -9.37 18.82 -1.89
CA LYS A 60 -8.79 18.36 -0.62
C LYS A 60 -9.10 16.87 -0.35
N LYS A 61 -10.34 16.45 -0.57
CA LYS A 61 -10.73 15.03 -0.46
C LYS A 61 -9.99 14.16 -1.47
N ALA A 62 -9.85 14.62 -2.72
CA ALA A 62 -9.11 13.93 -3.75
C ALA A 62 -7.62 13.80 -3.41
N VAL A 63 -7.02 14.84 -2.84
CA VAL A 63 -5.62 14.81 -2.37
C VAL A 63 -5.44 13.80 -1.23
N ILE A 64 -6.37 13.74 -0.28
CA ILE A 64 -6.33 12.74 0.79
C ILE A 64 -6.35 11.33 0.19
N ILE A 65 -7.24 11.07 -0.77
CA ILE A 65 -7.34 9.79 -1.46
C ILE A 65 -6.06 9.52 -2.28
N TYR A 66 -5.57 10.52 -3.01
CA TYR A 66 -4.32 10.41 -3.78
C TYR A 66 -3.16 10.07 -2.85
N ASN A 67 -2.98 10.85 -1.80
CA ASN A 67 -1.92 10.61 -0.81
C ASN A 67 -2.08 9.23 -0.15
N SER A 68 -3.26 8.83 0.29
CA SER A 68 -3.51 7.51 0.88
C SER A 68 -3.22 6.35 -0.08
N ASN A 69 -3.33 6.59 -1.37
CA ASN A 69 -3.03 5.60 -2.40
C ASN A 69 -1.55 5.60 -2.83
N ASN A 70 -0.85 6.72 -2.68
CA ASN A 70 0.51 6.91 -3.20
C ASN A 70 1.57 7.20 -2.13
N VAL A 71 1.16 7.51 -0.89
CA VAL A 71 2.10 7.77 0.20
C VAL A 71 2.29 6.52 1.02
N VAL A 72 3.47 5.95 0.90
CA VAL A 72 4.19 5.45 2.05
C VAL A 72 5.10 6.61 2.44
N ASP A 73 4.84 7.25 3.57
CA ASP A 73 5.84 8.10 4.21
C ASP A 73 6.96 7.16 4.62
N ILE A 74 8.06 7.25 3.87
CA ILE A 74 9.24 6.42 4.09
C ILE A 74 9.99 7.10 5.23
N GLY A 75 9.45 6.95 6.44
CA GLY A 75 10.22 7.17 7.65
C GLY A 75 11.41 6.21 7.64
N ASP A 76 12.53 6.64 8.22
CA ASP A 76 13.71 5.79 8.35
C ASP A 76 13.32 4.41 8.89
N LYS A 77 13.52 3.37 8.06
CA LYS A 77 13.22 2.00 8.43
C LYS A 77 14.26 1.53 9.43
N GLU A 78 13.95 1.61 10.70
CA GLU A 78 14.79 0.99 11.72
C GLU A 78 14.34 -0.44 11.97
N SER A 79 15.27 -1.34 11.88
CA SER A 79 15.05 -2.74 12.17
C SER A 79 15.95 -3.18 13.32
N ILE A 80 15.32 -3.48 14.45
CA ILE A 80 16.00 -3.95 15.65
C ILE A 80 15.94 -5.46 15.71
N THR A 81 17.08 -6.10 15.71
CA THR A 81 17.20 -7.55 15.83
C THR A 81 18.04 -7.92 17.06
N ARG A 82 17.88 -9.16 17.52
CA ARG A 82 18.72 -9.71 18.61
C ARG A 82 20.19 -9.66 18.20
N LYS A 83 21.08 -9.33 19.14
CA LYS A 83 22.53 -9.38 18.90
C LYS A 83 22.96 -10.77 18.37
N GLY A 84 23.70 -10.77 17.26
CA GLY A 84 24.12 -12.01 16.59
C GLY A 84 23.07 -12.66 15.69
N PHE A 85 21.93 -11.99 15.45
CA PHE A 85 20.94 -12.45 14.50
C PHE A 85 21.56 -12.55 13.09
N GLN A 86 21.28 -13.66 12.42
CA GLN A 86 21.58 -13.85 11.00
C GLN A 86 20.32 -14.31 10.29
N THR A 87 19.99 -13.64 9.19
CA THR A 87 18.89 -14.08 8.36
C THR A 87 19.19 -15.46 7.76
N TRP A 88 18.18 -16.33 7.73
CA TRP A 88 18.24 -17.59 7.01
C TRP A 88 18.00 -17.41 5.51
N LEU A 89 17.35 -16.30 5.10
CA LEU A 89 16.99 -16.00 3.72
C LEU A 89 18.19 -15.40 2.99
N LYS A 90 19.10 -16.26 2.55
CA LYS A 90 20.34 -15.91 1.83
C LYS A 90 20.79 -17.04 0.89
N GLY A 91 21.61 -16.70 -0.10
CA GLY A 91 22.12 -17.67 -1.08
C GLY A 91 20.99 -18.37 -1.83
N GLU A 92 21.06 -19.67 -1.97
CA GLU A 92 20.06 -20.51 -2.66
C GLU A 92 18.63 -20.31 -2.12
N ARG A 93 18.48 -19.90 -0.87
CA ARG A 93 17.17 -19.60 -0.26
C ARG A 93 16.51 -18.31 -0.78
N LEU A 94 17.24 -17.47 -1.52
CA LEU A 94 16.69 -16.33 -2.27
C LEU A 94 16.26 -16.71 -3.69
N GLU A 95 16.72 -17.84 -4.20
CA GLU A 95 16.44 -18.32 -5.56
C GLU A 95 15.13 -19.12 -5.67
N ILE A 96 14.30 -19.06 -4.64
CA ILE A 96 12.97 -19.69 -4.65
C ILE A 96 12.03 -18.98 -5.63
N GLY A 97 11.03 -19.69 -6.12
CA GLY A 97 9.94 -19.09 -6.87
C GLY A 97 9.13 -18.13 -5.97
N TRP A 98 9.05 -16.88 -6.37
CA TRP A 98 8.28 -15.83 -5.67
C TRP A 98 6.90 -15.64 -6.33
N ASP A 99 6.19 -16.73 -6.65
CA ASP A 99 5.00 -16.70 -7.49
C ASP A 99 3.83 -15.96 -6.84
N TYR A 100 3.54 -16.24 -5.57
CA TYR A 100 2.47 -15.56 -4.83
C TYR A 100 2.79 -14.08 -4.59
N SER A 101 4.02 -13.78 -4.21
CA SER A 101 4.48 -12.41 -3.98
C SER A 101 4.45 -11.60 -5.28
N ASN A 102 4.94 -12.15 -6.39
CA ASN A 102 4.96 -11.48 -7.68
C ASN A 102 3.55 -11.22 -8.20
N ARG A 103 2.63 -12.19 -8.05
CA ARG A 103 1.21 -11.99 -8.36
C ARG A 103 0.64 -10.81 -7.56
N TYR A 104 0.92 -10.75 -6.26
CA TYR A 104 0.45 -9.67 -5.41
C TYR A 104 1.03 -8.31 -5.81
N PHE A 105 2.32 -8.23 -6.12
CA PHE A 105 2.93 -6.97 -6.59
C PHE A 105 2.39 -6.52 -7.94
N ASN A 106 2.12 -7.45 -8.86
CA ASN A 106 1.45 -7.15 -10.13
C ASN A 106 0.03 -6.62 -9.89
N TYR A 107 -0.73 -7.23 -8.99
CA TYR A 107 -2.05 -6.73 -8.59
C TYR A 107 -1.96 -5.30 -8.01
N LEU A 108 -0.99 -5.00 -7.16
CA LEU A 108 -0.79 -3.64 -6.64
C LEU A 108 -0.54 -2.65 -7.78
N HIS A 109 0.20 -3.04 -8.80
CA HIS A 109 0.43 -2.22 -9.99
C HIS A 109 -0.88 -2.00 -10.79
N GLU A 110 -1.67 -3.05 -11.01
CA GLU A 110 -2.96 -2.99 -11.70
C GLU A 110 -3.96 -2.06 -11.01
N ILE A 111 -4.03 -2.07 -9.69
CA ILE A 111 -4.88 -1.15 -8.92
C ILE A 111 -4.30 0.26 -8.78
N GLY A 112 -3.20 0.56 -9.49
CA GLY A 112 -2.62 1.90 -9.63
C GLY A 112 -1.72 2.34 -8.48
N ARG A 113 -1.11 1.42 -7.73
CA ARG A 113 -0.03 1.76 -6.79
C ARG A 113 1.21 2.17 -7.58
N SER A 114 1.92 3.18 -7.09
CA SER A 114 3.18 3.59 -7.73
C SER A 114 4.27 2.54 -7.53
N GLU A 115 5.20 2.47 -8.50
CA GLU A 115 6.32 1.53 -8.45
C GLU A 115 7.17 1.69 -7.19
N ALA A 116 7.38 2.93 -6.74
CA ALA A 116 8.13 3.17 -5.51
C ALA A 116 7.43 2.60 -4.27
N VAL A 117 6.08 2.71 -4.17
CA VAL A 117 5.31 2.10 -3.09
C VAL A 117 5.41 0.58 -3.15
N ILE A 118 5.33 -0.01 -4.35
CA ILE A 118 5.45 -1.45 -4.54
C ILE A 118 6.83 -1.92 -4.13
N GLU A 119 7.89 -1.23 -4.54
CA GLU A 119 9.27 -1.59 -4.19
C GLU A 119 9.52 -1.48 -2.67
N GLU A 120 8.95 -0.47 -2.02
CA GLU A 120 8.97 -0.33 -0.57
C GLU A 120 8.33 -1.53 0.15
N VAL A 121 7.15 -1.94 -0.31
CA VAL A 121 6.46 -3.13 0.22
C VAL A 121 7.26 -4.39 -0.06
N ARG A 122 7.89 -4.47 -1.23
CA ARG A 122 8.77 -5.58 -1.64
C ARG A 122 9.96 -5.74 -0.70
N ILE A 123 10.68 -4.65 -0.44
CA ILE A 123 11.85 -4.64 0.44
C ILE A 123 11.43 -4.92 1.89
N ALA A 124 10.41 -4.23 2.40
CA ALA A 124 9.96 -4.39 3.79
C ALA A 124 9.48 -5.81 4.07
N SER A 125 8.68 -6.40 3.19
CA SER A 125 8.17 -7.76 3.36
C SER A 125 9.30 -8.80 3.31
N LEU A 126 10.30 -8.61 2.46
CA LEU A 126 11.46 -9.50 2.38
C LEU A 126 12.30 -9.45 3.67
N ASP A 127 12.53 -8.26 4.20
CA ASP A 127 13.24 -8.05 5.46
C ASP A 127 12.51 -8.71 6.65
N ILE A 128 11.19 -8.59 6.70
CA ILE A 128 10.36 -9.22 7.74
C ILE A 128 10.46 -10.75 7.64
N ILE A 129 10.28 -11.33 6.46
CA ILE A 129 10.37 -12.78 6.26
C ILE A 129 11.74 -13.31 6.66
N GLY A 130 12.81 -12.62 6.30
CA GLY A 130 14.18 -13.01 6.69
C GLY A 130 14.42 -13.00 8.19
N LYS A 131 13.57 -12.34 8.98
CA LYS A 131 13.61 -12.29 10.45
C LYS A 131 12.70 -13.29 11.15
N LEU A 132 11.77 -13.90 10.43
CA LEU A 132 10.96 -14.99 10.94
C LEU A 132 11.76 -16.29 11.03
N ALA A 133 11.17 -17.34 11.56
CA ALA A 133 11.78 -18.67 11.58
C ALA A 133 11.89 -19.24 10.16
N ASP A 134 12.94 -20.00 9.87
CA ASP A 134 13.03 -20.77 8.62
C ASP A 134 11.97 -21.88 8.63
N PRO A 135 10.96 -21.88 7.74
CA PRO A 135 9.90 -22.88 7.73
C PRO A 135 10.35 -24.28 7.34
N LEU A 136 11.55 -24.40 6.75
CA LEU A 136 12.14 -25.66 6.33
C LEU A 136 13.28 -26.14 7.26
N ALA A 137 13.51 -25.43 8.37
CA ALA A 137 14.50 -25.85 9.34
C ALA A 137 14.11 -27.19 9.98
N LYS A 138 15.11 -28.07 10.22
CA LYS A 138 14.88 -29.37 10.87
C LYS A 138 14.41 -29.22 12.32
N ASN A 139 14.84 -28.17 12.99
CA ASN A 139 14.49 -27.90 14.37
C ASN A 139 13.39 -26.82 14.46
N ALA A 140 12.40 -27.05 15.29
CA ALA A 140 11.40 -26.04 15.58
C ALA A 140 12.05 -24.80 16.21
N SER A 141 11.69 -23.64 15.72
CA SER A 141 12.12 -22.36 16.27
C SER A 141 10.92 -21.47 16.53
N TYR A 142 11.04 -20.65 17.58
CA TYR A 142 10.00 -19.73 17.97
C TYR A 142 10.53 -18.30 17.88
N VAL A 143 9.90 -17.49 17.01
CA VAL A 143 10.26 -16.11 16.79
C VAL A 143 9.04 -15.22 17.03
N LYS A 144 9.22 -14.15 17.77
CA LYS A 144 8.26 -13.04 17.90
C LYS A 144 8.82 -11.83 17.19
N GLY A 145 7.98 -11.18 16.41
CA GLY A 145 8.27 -9.90 15.75
C GLY A 145 7.17 -8.88 16.03
N LEU A 146 7.52 -7.62 15.99
CA LEU A 146 6.59 -6.50 16.03
C LEU A 146 6.90 -5.59 14.85
N VAL A 147 5.88 -5.31 14.04
CA VAL A 147 5.95 -4.33 12.97
C VAL A 147 5.15 -3.10 13.39
N VAL A 148 5.82 -1.97 13.49
CA VAL A 148 5.21 -0.68 13.84
C VAL A 148 5.15 0.18 12.59
N GLY A 149 4.01 0.79 12.35
CA GLY A 149 3.82 1.73 11.25
C GLY A 149 2.80 2.79 11.64
N GLU A 150 2.96 4.00 11.14
CA GLU A 150 2.02 5.10 11.37
C GLU A 150 0.63 4.82 10.79
N VAL A 151 -0.37 5.52 11.28
CA VAL A 151 -1.74 5.44 10.73
C VAL A 151 -1.70 5.92 9.27
N GLN A 152 -2.28 5.13 8.36
CA GLN A 152 -2.28 5.37 6.91
C GLN A 152 -0.95 5.07 6.17
N SER A 153 0.05 4.47 6.82
CA SER A 153 1.35 4.10 6.22
C SER A 153 1.32 2.88 5.29
N GLY A 154 0.16 2.44 4.82
CA GLY A 154 0.07 1.25 3.95
C GLY A 154 0.29 -0.09 4.66
N LYS A 155 0.14 -0.15 6.00
CA LYS A 155 0.34 -1.38 6.81
C LYS A 155 -0.33 -2.64 6.25
N THR A 156 -1.54 -2.50 5.69
CA THR A 156 -2.25 -3.63 5.10
C THR A 156 -1.53 -4.18 3.88
N GLY A 157 -0.94 -3.32 3.04
CA GLY A 157 -0.14 -3.75 1.90
C GLY A 157 1.09 -4.55 2.33
N ASN A 158 1.80 -4.08 3.36
CA ASN A 158 2.93 -4.81 3.93
C ASN A 158 2.52 -6.16 4.52
N PHE A 159 1.43 -6.20 5.26
CA PHE A 159 0.91 -7.41 5.88
C PHE A 159 0.55 -8.48 4.83
N ASN A 160 -0.17 -8.12 3.76
CA ASN A 160 -0.52 -9.04 2.69
C ASN A 160 0.71 -9.50 1.90
N ALA A 161 1.70 -8.62 1.69
CA ALA A 161 2.98 -9.00 1.09
C ALA A 161 3.74 -10.01 1.94
N VAL A 162 3.77 -9.84 3.26
CA VAL A 162 4.39 -10.81 4.19
C VAL A 162 3.69 -12.16 4.13
N ILE A 163 2.36 -12.21 4.04
CA ILE A 163 1.61 -13.46 3.89
C ILE A 163 1.99 -14.16 2.58
N ASN A 164 1.96 -13.44 1.44
CA ASN A 164 2.32 -14.03 0.14
C ASN A 164 3.76 -14.56 0.16
N ARG A 165 4.71 -13.81 0.73
CA ARG A 165 6.08 -14.28 0.88
C ARG A 165 6.23 -15.46 1.83
N ALA A 166 5.42 -15.53 2.90
CA ALA A 166 5.42 -16.68 3.79
C ALA A 166 4.98 -17.96 3.04
N ILE A 167 3.99 -17.85 2.17
CA ILE A 167 3.56 -18.96 1.30
C ILE A 167 4.71 -19.39 0.38
N ASP A 168 5.33 -18.45 -0.33
CA ASP A 168 6.47 -18.72 -1.24
C ASP A 168 7.64 -19.40 -0.51
N THR A 169 7.91 -19.00 0.71
CA THR A 169 9.01 -19.56 1.52
C THR A 169 8.70 -20.92 2.15
N GLY A 170 7.44 -21.39 2.07
CA GLY A 170 7.03 -22.73 2.48
C GLY A 170 6.33 -22.84 3.83
N TYR A 171 5.83 -21.72 4.39
CA TYR A 171 4.93 -21.78 5.55
C TYR A 171 3.64 -22.51 5.18
N LYS A 172 3.27 -23.52 5.96
CA LYS A 172 2.13 -24.40 5.68
C LYS A 172 0.82 -23.90 6.26
N MET A 173 0.88 -23.05 7.28
CA MET A 173 -0.29 -22.48 7.93
C MET A 173 0.01 -21.03 8.34
N ILE A 174 -0.92 -20.16 8.05
CA ILE A 174 -0.88 -18.74 8.42
C ILE A 174 -2.21 -18.43 9.10
N ILE A 175 -2.16 -17.96 10.35
CA ILE A 175 -3.33 -17.59 11.13
C ILE A 175 -3.31 -16.08 11.33
N VAL A 176 -4.35 -15.42 10.85
CA VAL A 176 -4.51 -13.97 11.00
C VAL A 176 -5.56 -13.70 12.08
N LEU A 177 -5.14 -13.00 13.12
CA LEU A 177 -6.04 -12.55 14.18
C LEU A 177 -6.33 -11.07 13.97
N SER A 178 -7.57 -10.75 13.66
CA SER A 178 -8.05 -9.38 13.50
C SER A 178 -8.74 -8.88 14.77
N GLY A 179 -9.22 -7.63 14.74
CA GLY A 179 -9.98 -7.06 15.85
C GLY A 179 -11.29 -7.83 16.14
N THR A 180 -11.81 -7.66 17.33
CA THR A 180 -13.04 -8.33 17.81
C THR A 180 -14.34 -7.75 17.21
N MET A 181 -14.28 -6.56 16.62
CA MET A 181 -15.45 -5.94 15.95
C MET A 181 -15.69 -6.61 14.60
N GLU A 182 -16.94 -7.01 14.35
CA GLU A 182 -17.33 -7.76 13.15
C GLU A 182 -16.98 -7.02 11.85
N ASP A 183 -17.16 -5.72 11.80
CA ASP A 183 -16.84 -4.92 10.60
C ASP A 183 -15.33 -4.93 10.29
N LEU A 184 -14.48 -4.86 11.33
CA LEU A 184 -13.03 -4.95 11.16
C LEU A 184 -12.60 -6.35 10.74
N ARG A 185 -13.26 -7.37 11.27
CA ARG A 185 -13.02 -8.77 10.89
C ARG A 185 -13.35 -8.99 9.42
N ARG A 186 -14.55 -8.56 8.98
CA ARG A 186 -14.97 -8.65 7.58
C ARG A 186 -14.03 -7.89 6.65
N GLN A 187 -13.71 -6.65 6.97
CA GLN A 187 -12.77 -5.86 6.17
C GLN A 187 -11.41 -6.54 6.01
N THR A 188 -10.92 -7.20 7.06
CA THR A 188 -9.65 -7.94 7.01
C THR A 188 -9.79 -9.18 6.15
N GLN A 189 -10.89 -9.90 6.27
CA GLN A 189 -11.19 -11.10 5.48
C GLN A 189 -11.27 -10.75 3.99
N ASP A 190 -12.10 -9.77 3.62
CA ASP A 190 -12.29 -9.34 2.22
C ASP A 190 -10.95 -8.95 1.56
N ARG A 191 -10.07 -8.28 2.31
CA ARG A 191 -8.74 -7.92 1.82
C ARG A 191 -7.82 -9.12 1.63
N ILE A 192 -7.87 -10.11 2.52
CA ILE A 192 -7.07 -11.33 2.36
C ILE A 192 -7.61 -12.14 1.19
N GLU A 193 -8.91 -12.23 1.02
CA GLU A 193 -9.52 -12.93 -0.11
C GLU A 193 -9.12 -12.30 -1.44
N SER A 194 -9.16 -10.97 -1.57
CA SER A 194 -8.75 -10.29 -2.79
C SER A 194 -7.23 -10.32 -3.02
N ASP A 195 -6.44 -10.01 -1.98
CA ASP A 195 -5.02 -9.71 -2.14
C ASP A 195 -4.12 -10.95 -2.03
N VAL A 196 -4.58 -11.99 -1.34
CA VAL A 196 -3.81 -13.23 -1.11
C VAL A 196 -4.40 -14.41 -1.87
N VAL A 197 -5.71 -14.63 -1.76
CA VAL A 197 -6.38 -15.75 -2.44
C VAL A 197 -6.59 -15.44 -3.92
N GLY A 198 -6.92 -14.20 -4.25
CA GLY A 198 -7.10 -13.75 -5.63
C GLY A 198 -8.49 -14.09 -6.17
N GLN A 199 -9.53 -13.90 -5.37
CA GLN A 199 -10.95 -14.01 -5.77
C GLN A 199 -11.55 -12.65 -6.06
#